data_977101a332f1cf4eda232d864da7fe4e
#
_entry.id   977101a332f1cf4eda232d864da7fe4e
#
_cell.length_a   1.000
_cell.length_b   1.000
_cell.length_c   1.000
_cell.angle_alpha   90.00
_cell.angle_beta   90.00
_cell.angle_gamma   90.00
#
_symmetry.space_group_name_H-M   'P 1'
#
loop_
_entity.id
_entity.type
_entity.pdbx_description
1 polymer ?
#
loop_
_entity_poly.entity_id
_entity_poly.type
_entity_poly.pdbx_seq_one_letter_code
_entity_poly.pdbx_strand_id
1 'polypeptide(L)'
;MEEMLWTKLRVAIAIEPNSILQEKLQLVIGAIYFVHYEPFLPEEADQYDLVITSMATFPQDFPDVPYLLWNIVTPDEELPYLFYTLRDLYYLRNERLHFM
;
A
#
# COMPACT_ATOMS: atom_id res chain seq x y z
N MET A 1 20.20 -12.35 -21.90
CA MET A 1 19.96 -10.95 -21.67
C MET A 1 19.00 -10.72 -20.53
N GLU A 2 19.30 -9.77 -19.77
CA GLU A 2 18.57 -9.50 -18.57
C GLU A 2 17.40 -8.55 -18.81
N GLU A 3 16.25 -8.92 -18.37
CA GLU A 3 15.11 -8.05 -18.52
C GLU A 3 15.06 -7.04 -17.43
N MET A 4 14.76 -5.82 -17.79
CA MET A 4 14.58 -4.78 -16.79
C MET A 4 13.13 -4.82 -16.32
N LEU A 5 12.78 -5.92 -15.68
CA LEU A 5 11.41 -6.10 -15.23
C LEU A 5 11.12 -5.24 -14.02
N TRP A 6 9.99 -4.58 -14.06
CA TRP A 6 9.55 -3.78 -12.93
C TRP A 6 9.03 -4.70 -11.84
N THR A 7 9.36 -4.38 -10.61
CA THR A 7 8.93 -5.17 -9.46
C THR A 7 7.65 -4.57 -8.89
N LYS A 8 6.82 -5.46 -8.34
CA LYS A 8 5.57 -5.03 -7.73
C LYS A 8 5.82 -4.25 -6.46
N LEU A 9 4.88 -3.36 -6.15
CA LEU A 9 4.89 -2.69 -4.85
C LEU A 9 4.54 -3.69 -3.76
N ARG A 10 5.18 -3.55 -2.63
CA ARG A 10 4.85 -4.34 -1.46
C ARG A 10 4.03 -3.47 -0.53
N VAL A 11 2.74 -3.79 -0.40
CA VAL A 11 1.80 -2.99 0.35
C VAL A 11 1.27 -3.80 1.52
N ALA A 12 1.36 -3.25 2.72
CA ALA A 12 0.83 -3.90 3.91
C ALA A 12 -0.51 -3.29 4.28
N ILE A 13 -1.40 -4.11 4.83
CA ILE A 13 -2.72 -3.68 5.24
C ILE A 13 -2.83 -3.79 6.75
N ALA A 14 -3.01 -2.65 7.41
CA ALA A 14 -3.13 -2.55 8.87
C ALA A 14 -4.51 -2.02 9.22
N ILE A 15 -5.54 -2.78 8.89
CA ILE A 15 -6.92 -2.44 9.14
C ILE A 15 -7.51 -3.50 10.06
N GLU A 16 -8.49 -3.11 10.87
CA GLU A 16 -9.12 -4.04 11.78
C GLU A 16 -9.56 -5.31 11.08
N PRO A 17 -9.20 -6.48 11.64
CA PRO A 17 -9.57 -7.76 11.03
C PRO A 17 -11.07 -7.94 10.97
N ASN A 18 -11.52 -8.67 9.95
CA ASN A 18 -12.93 -9.04 9.78
C ASN A 18 -13.86 -7.86 9.55
N SER A 19 -13.34 -6.74 9.13
CA SER A 19 -14.19 -5.61 8.80
C SER A 19 -14.57 -5.67 7.32
N ILE A 20 -15.73 -5.10 7.01
CA ILE A 20 -16.18 -4.98 5.63
C ILE A 20 -15.20 -4.14 4.83
N LEU A 21 -14.58 -3.18 5.49
CA LEU A 21 -13.59 -2.33 4.85
C LEU A 21 -12.38 -3.09 4.39
N GLN A 22 -11.92 -4.03 5.22
CA GLN A 22 -10.78 -4.84 4.86
C GLN A 22 -11.08 -5.68 3.63
N GLU A 23 -12.27 -6.27 3.58
CA GLU A 23 -12.65 -7.09 2.44
C GLU A 23 -12.74 -6.25 1.17
N LYS A 24 -13.36 -5.08 1.25
CA LYS A 24 -13.45 -4.19 0.09
C LYS A 24 -12.08 -3.77 -0.40
N LEU A 25 -11.21 -3.40 0.53
CA LEU A 25 -9.87 -2.96 0.19
C LEU A 25 -9.09 -4.08 -0.50
N GLN A 26 -9.19 -5.29 0.03
CA GLN A 26 -8.49 -6.42 -0.55
C GLN A 26 -8.98 -6.72 -1.96
N LEU A 27 -10.27 -6.59 -2.21
CA LEU A 27 -10.80 -6.80 -3.54
C LEU A 27 -10.25 -5.78 -4.53
N VAL A 28 -10.18 -4.53 -4.12
CA VAL A 28 -9.68 -3.47 -5.00
C VAL A 28 -8.19 -3.64 -5.26
N ILE A 29 -7.43 -3.82 -4.19
CA ILE A 29 -5.97 -3.94 -4.32
C ILE A 29 -5.59 -5.22 -5.03
N GLY A 30 -6.32 -6.29 -4.78
CA GLY A 30 -6.04 -7.57 -5.44
C GLY A 30 -6.23 -7.50 -6.94
N ALA A 31 -6.98 -6.54 -7.44
CA ALA A 31 -7.18 -6.37 -8.86
C ALA A 31 -6.07 -5.54 -9.52
N ILE A 32 -5.19 -4.94 -8.73
CA ILE A 32 -4.10 -4.11 -9.25
C ILE A 32 -2.88 -4.99 -9.46
N TYR A 33 -2.53 -5.22 -10.72
CA TYR A 33 -1.51 -6.20 -11.05
C TYR A 33 -0.11 -5.85 -10.54
N PHE A 34 0.17 -4.58 -10.29
CA PHE A 34 1.51 -4.17 -9.85
C PHE A 34 1.64 -4.08 -8.33
N VAL A 35 0.66 -4.57 -7.60
CA VAL A 35 0.67 -4.54 -6.14
C VAL A 35 0.65 -5.95 -5.58
N HIS A 36 1.54 -6.20 -4.64
CA HIS A 36 1.49 -7.39 -3.79
C HIS A 36 1.09 -6.92 -2.40
N TYR A 37 -0.03 -7.41 -1.89
CA TYR A 37 -0.49 -6.97 -0.58
C TYR A 37 -0.46 -8.10 0.42
N GLU A 38 -0.28 -7.73 1.69
CA GLU A 38 -0.19 -8.68 2.77
C GLU A 38 -0.57 -8.00 4.08
N PRO A 39 -0.92 -8.77 5.12
CA PRO A 39 -1.17 -8.17 6.42
C PRO A 39 0.08 -7.49 6.95
N PHE A 40 -0.11 -6.40 7.69
CA PHE A 40 1.00 -5.66 8.25
C PHE A 40 1.67 -6.44 9.37
N LEU A 41 2.98 -6.59 9.27
CA LEU A 41 3.79 -7.21 10.31
C LEU A 41 4.75 -6.16 10.84
N PRO A 42 4.67 -5.79 12.12
CA PRO A 42 5.54 -4.74 12.67
C PRO A 42 7.03 -5.01 12.49
N GLU A 43 7.43 -6.25 12.55
CA GLU A 43 8.83 -6.59 12.40
C GLU A 43 9.36 -6.39 10.99
N GLU A 44 8.47 -6.22 10.01
CA GLU A 44 8.86 -5.96 8.63
C GLU A 44 8.49 -4.56 8.18
N ALA A 45 8.21 -3.67 9.13
CA ALA A 45 7.66 -2.35 8.82
C ALA A 45 8.51 -1.55 7.83
N ASP A 46 9.82 -1.67 7.88
CA ASP A 46 10.69 -0.89 7.02
C ASP A 46 10.86 -1.50 5.62
N GLN A 47 10.22 -2.63 5.37
CA GLN A 47 10.33 -3.31 4.08
C GLN A 47 9.16 -3.03 3.16
N TYR A 48 8.12 -2.38 3.64
CA TYR A 48 6.95 -2.08 2.83
C TYR A 48 7.12 -0.78 2.06
N ASP A 49 6.59 -0.77 0.85
CA ASP A 49 6.54 0.47 0.07
C ASP A 49 5.46 1.40 0.58
N LEU A 50 4.39 0.84 1.13
CA LEU A 50 3.29 1.61 1.68
C LEU A 50 2.50 0.75 2.64
N VAL A 51 2.01 1.36 3.72
CA VAL A 51 1.08 0.72 4.64
C VAL A 51 -0.25 1.45 4.56
N ILE A 52 -1.32 0.70 4.29
CA ILE A 52 -2.66 1.26 4.30
C ILE A 52 -3.28 0.92 5.64
N THR A 53 -3.64 1.94 6.40
CA THR A 53 -4.11 1.75 7.76
C THR A 53 -5.35 2.59 8.03
N SER A 54 -6.20 2.08 8.92
CA SER A 54 -7.34 2.83 9.42
C SER A 54 -7.05 3.45 10.79
N MET A 55 -5.84 3.25 11.31
CA MET A 55 -5.49 3.72 12.64
C MET A 55 -4.78 5.06 12.57
N ALA A 56 -5.42 6.08 13.16
CA ALA A 56 -4.84 7.42 13.15
C ALA A 56 -3.54 7.51 13.95
N THR A 57 -3.31 6.57 14.84
CA THR A 57 -2.08 6.56 15.65
C THR A 57 -0.91 5.89 14.95
N PHE A 58 -1.12 5.33 13.78
CA PHE A 58 -0.06 4.60 13.08
C PHE A 58 1.23 5.40 12.93
N PRO A 59 1.19 6.67 12.49
CA PRO A 59 2.45 7.40 12.31
C PRO A 59 3.18 7.69 13.62
N GLN A 60 2.49 7.62 14.75
CA GLN A 60 3.15 7.79 16.04
C GLN A 60 3.94 6.55 16.42
N ASP A 61 3.40 5.38 16.07
CA ASP A 61 4.05 4.12 16.38
C ASP A 61 5.14 3.77 15.37
N PHE A 62 4.98 4.21 14.12
CA PHE A 62 5.92 3.89 13.03
C PHE A 62 6.23 5.16 12.24
N PRO A 63 7.00 6.09 12.83
CA PRO A 63 7.18 7.41 12.21
C PRO A 63 7.92 7.42 10.88
N ASP A 64 8.71 6.39 10.60
CA ASP A 64 9.51 6.36 9.36
C ASP A 64 8.88 5.50 8.27
N VAL A 65 7.70 4.97 8.50
CA VAL A 65 7.05 4.08 7.54
C VAL A 65 6.06 4.85 6.69
N PRO A 66 6.16 4.77 5.35
CA PRO A 66 5.15 5.41 4.49
C PRO A 66 3.78 4.80 4.75
N TYR A 67 2.78 5.65 4.88
CA TYR A 67 1.45 5.16 5.18
C TYR A 67 0.38 5.98 4.46
N LEU A 68 -0.78 5.38 4.28
CA LEU A 68 -1.96 6.03 3.77
C LEU A 68 -3.11 5.73 4.73
N LEU A 69 -3.73 6.78 5.24
CA LEU A 69 -4.86 6.60 6.16
C LEU A 69 -6.12 6.37 5.35
N TRP A 70 -6.72 5.20 5.52
CA TRP A 70 -7.92 4.81 4.80
C TRP A 70 -9.15 5.36 5.52
N ASN A 71 -9.90 6.22 4.84
CA ASN A 71 -11.06 6.85 5.43
C ASN A 71 -12.24 5.88 5.50
N ILE A 72 -12.61 5.54 6.71
CA ILE A 72 -13.68 4.56 6.93
C ILE A 72 -15.04 5.10 6.57
N VAL A 73 -15.24 6.41 6.71
CA VAL A 73 -16.55 7.03 6.52
C VAL A 73 -16.96 7.07 5.04
N THR A 74 -15.99 7.35 4.16
CA THR A 74 -16.29 7.48 2.74
C THR A 74 -15.29 6.68 1.90
N PRO A 75 -15.30 5.34 2.03
CA PRO A 75 -14.29 4.54 1.34
C PRO A 75 -14.36 4.64 -0.18
N ASP A 76 -15.57 4.78 -0.74
CA ASP A 76 -15.68 4.84 -2.19
C ASP A 76 -15.07 6.11 -2.76
N GLU A 77 -15.05 7.19 -2.00
CA GLU A 77 -14.43 8.42 -2.45
C GLU A 77 -12.91 8.35 -2.41
N GLU A 78 -12.35 7.43 -1.64
CA GLU A 78 -10.92 7.30 -1.51
C GLU A 78 -10.31 6.34 -2.52
N LEU A 79 -11.15 5.57 -3.23
CA LEU A 79 -10.63 4.60 -4.18
C LEU A 79 -9.77 5.23 -5.30
N PRO A 80 -10.22 6.30 -5.96
CA PRO A 80 -9.36 6.91 -6.98
C PRO A 80 -8.06 7.42 -6.41
N TYR A 81 -8.11 8.04 -5.24
CA TYR A 81 -6.91 8.55 -4.59
C TYR A 81 -5.95 7.40 -4.28
N LEU A 82 -6.46 6.30 -3.78
CA LEU A 82 -5.65 5.13 -3.48
C LEU A 82 -4.97 4.62 -4.74
N PHE A 83 -5.73 4.48 -5.82
CA PHE A 83 -5.17 3.97 -7.07
C PHE A 83 -4.06 4.87 -7.60
N TYR A 84 -4.29 6.17 -7.61
CA TYR A 84 -3.29 7.11 -8.11
C TYR A 84 -2.04 7.12 -7.24
N THR A 85 -2.22 7.03 -5.93
CA THR A 85 -1.07 6.96 -5.02
C THR A 85 -0.24 5.72 -5.29
N LEU A 86 -0.88 4.58 -5.43
CA LEU A 86 -0.18 3.34 -5.71
C LEU A 86 0.51 3.37 -7.07
N ARG A 87 -0.15 3.92 -8.08
CA ARG A 87 0.44 4.02 -9.40
C ARG A 87 1.68 4.90 -9.38
N ASP A 88 1.60 6.03 -8.71
CA ASP A 88 2.73 6.96 -8.67
C ASP A 88 3.90 6.34 -7.92
N LEU A 89 3.63 5.63 -6.82
CA LEU A 89 4.69 4.94 -6.09
C LEU A 89 5.34 3.85 -6.93
N TYR A 90 4.54 3.15 -7.70
CA TYR A 90 5.05 2.08 -8.56
C TYR A 90 6.01 2.64 -9.60
N TYR A 91 5.62 3.73 -10.26
CA TYR A 91 6.50 4.35 -11.24
C TYR A 91 7.75 4.92 -10.59
N LEU A 92 7.59 5.61 -9.48
CA LEU A 92 8.73 6.22 -8.81
C LEU A 92 9.74 5.17 -8.38
N ARG A 93 9.27 4.09 -7.80
CA ARG A 93 10.16 3.01 -7.35
C ARG A 93 10.94 2.40 -8.51
N ASN A 94 10.25 2.11 -9.59
CA ASN A 94 10.89 1.41 -10.70
C ASN A 94 11.75 2.32 -11.55
N GLU A 95 11.38 3.59 -11.65
CA GLU A 95 12.24 4.55 -12.33
C GLU A 95 13.56 4.72 -11.60
N ARG A 96 13.50 4.77 -10.28
CA ARG A 96 14.73 4.85 -9.49
C ARG A 96 15.64 3.65 -9.74
N LEU A 97 15.05 2.46 -9.77
CA LEU A 97 15.83 1.26 -9.97
C LEU A 97 16.46 1.22 -11.36
N HIS A 98 15.80 1.81 -12.34
CA HIS A 98 16.28 1.73 -13.71
C HIS A 98 17.24 2.87 -14.08
N PHE A 99 17.24 3.94 -13.32
CA PHE A 99 18.11 5.07 -13.61
C PHE A 99 19.30 5.20 -12.70
N MET A 100 19.52 4.22 -11.86
CA MET A 100 20.68 4.25 -10.98
C MET A 100 21.87 3.49 -11.52
#